data_cf57ba2016c0e1c9f20528811fe8eace
#
_entry.id   cf57ba2016c0e1c9f20528811fe8eace
#
_cell.length_a   1.000
_cell.length_b   1.000
_cell.length_c   1.000
_cell.angle_alpha   90.00
_cell.angle_beta   90.00
_cell.angle_gamma   90.00
#
_symmetry.space_group_name_H-M   'P 1'
#
loop_
_entity.id
_entity.type
_entity.pdbx_description
1 polymer ?
#
loop_
_entity_poly.entity_id
_entity_poly.type
_entity_poly.pdbx_seq_one_letter_code
_entity_poly.pdbx_strand_id
1 'polypeptide(L)'
;MAKVIVYDEYTNRLFTYNLSENDPMPYAYGNTMRVREFRGSSNSPTLWTTTRAMEAWNLTRRRYGKGIYIGYAFKRIWEGGHGTASQHYAGVSFDVGQNVSYSQRVAIRNAAVATGAWGYVEPISMTPTWVHFDRRYGTPACSGTTAGYPTVRRGSRSTYVLILQDALNALGYTNRPLDGIFGGGTENAVRAFQRAVSLTADGICGCNTWKKLTAASVGSGRTRTVID
;
A
#
# COMPACT_ATOMS: atom_id res chain seq x y z
N MET A 1 6.72 0.60 19.35
CA MET A 1 5.50 1.28 18.86
C MET A 1 5.63 1.50 17.36
N ALA A 2 4.52 1.41 16.62
CA ALA A 2 4.44 1.69 15.20
C ALA A 2 3.74 3.04 14.98
N LYS A 3 4.26 3.84 14.05
CA LYS A 3 3.55 4.98 13.48
C LYS A 3 2.66 4.44 12.35
N VAL A 4 1.35 4.61 12.44
CA VAL A 4 0.39 4.18 11.41
C VAL A 4 -0.25 5.42 10.80
N ILE A 5 -0.08 5.60 9.49
CA ILE A 5 -0.67 6.70 8.74
C ILE A 5 -1.89 6.16 7.99
N VAL A 6 -3.05 6.77 8.22
CA VAL A 6 -4.28 6.40 7.50
C VAL A 6 -4.71 7.55 6.61
N TYR A 7 -4.80 7.28 5.32
CA TYR A 7 -5.42 8.20 4.38
C TYR A 7 -6.95 7.99 4.41
N ASP A 8 -7.65 9.01 4.83
CA ASP A 8 -9.10 9.04 4.80
C ASP A 8 -9.58 9.53 3.43
N GLU A 9 -10.08 8.59 2.64
CA GLU A 9 -10.55 8.83 1.27
C GLU A 9 -11.83 9.68 1.23
N TYR A 10 -12.58 9.80 2.33
CA TYR A 10 -13.81 10.59 2.40
C TYR A 10 -13.53 12.07 2.61
N THR A 11 -12.57 12.38 3.46
CA THR A 11 -12.22 13.76 3.83
C THR A 11 -10.96 14.27 3.13
N ASN A 12 -10.27 13.42 2.37
CA ASN A 12 -8.98 13.72 1.73
C ASN A 12 -7.92 14.19 2.75
N ARG A 13 -7.88 13.53 3.91
CA ARG A 13 -6.95 13.84 5.02
C ARG A 13 -6.12 12.62 5.40
N LEU A 14 -4.97 12.90 6.00
CA LEU A 14 -4.12 11.86 6.60
C LEU A 14 -4.15 12.01 8.12
N PHE A 15 -4.33 10.89 8.80
CA PHE A 15 -4.31 10.77 10.26
C PHE A 15 -3.14 9.90 10.67
N THR A 16 -2.49 10.25 11.77
CA THR A 16 -1.34 9.50 12.29
C THR A 16 -1.67 8.97 13.69
N TYR A 17 -1.36 7.70 13.90
CA TYR A 17 -1.55 6.98 15.15
C TYR A 17 -0.21 6.39 15.60
N ASN A 18 0.08 6.44 16.91
CA ASN A 18 1.21 5.73 17.51
C ASN A 18 0.65 4.55 18.30
N LEU A 19 0.89 3.36 17.82
CA LEU A 19 0.25 2.13 18.32
C LEU A 19 1.29 1.08 18.71
N SER A 20 0.94 0.22 19.66
CA SER A 20 1.70 -0.99 19.96
C SER A 20 1.39 -2.09 18.95
N GLU A 21 2.23 -3.13 18.89
CA GLU A 21 2.03 -4.26 17.98
C GLU A 21 0.74 -5.04 18.27
N ASN A 22 0.25 -4.99 19.51
CA ASN A 22 -0.96 -5.68 19.94
C ASN A 22 -2.23 -4.83 19.81
N ASP A 23 -2.09 -3.54 19.55
CA ASP A 23 -3.25 -2.68 19.35
C ASP A 23 -3.98 -3.04 18.04
N PRO A 24 -5.29 -2.81 17.97
CA PRO A 24 -6.03 -2.95 16.72
C PRO A 24 -5.52 -1.93 15.70
N MET A 25 -5.51 -2.32 14.42
CA MET A 25 -5.33 -1.36 13.34
C MET A 25 -6.46 -0.33 13.39
N PRO A 26 -6.17 0.95 13.09
CA PRO A 26 -7.20 1.98 12.99
C PRO A 26 -8.30 1.52 12.02
N TYR A 27 -9.55 1.75 12.40
CA TYR A 27 -10.75 1.33 11.64
C TYR A 27 -10.98 -0.19 11.51
N ALA A 28 -10.14 -1.06 12.11
CA ALA A 28 -10.40 -2.50 12.20
C ALA A 28 -11.38 -2.79 13.35
N TYR A 29 -12.66 -2.94 13.05
CA TYR A 29 -13.70 -3.17 14.06
C TYR A 29 -13.54 -4.54 14.75
N GLY A 30 -13.82 -4.56 16.05
CA GLY A 30 -13.85 -5.78 16.83
C GLY A 30 -12.47 -6.48 16.94
N ASN A 31 -11.37 -5.74 16.89
CA ASN A 31 -10.00 -6.27 16.94
C ASN A 31 -9.73 -7.36 15.89
N THR A 32 -10.33 -7.25 14.73
CA THR A 32 -10.21 -8.25 13.65
C THR A 32 -8.85 -8.22 12.95
N MET A 33 -8.04 -7.18 13.19
CA MET A 33 -6.68 -7.02 12.69
C MET A 33 -5.85 -6.20 13.69
N ARG A 34 -4.71 -6.71 14.09
CA ARG A 34 -3.74 -6.01 14.93
C ARG A 34 -2.61 -5.41 14.10
N VAL A 35 -1.92 -4.42 14.65
CA VAL A 35 -0.76 -3.78 14.00
C VAL A 35 0.26 -4.81 13.53
N ARG A 36 0.64 -5.79 14.38
CA ARG A 36 1.59 -6.85 14.02
C ARG A 36 1.14 -7.72 12.86
N GLU A 37 -0.17 -7.98 12.73
CA GLU A 37 -0.73 -8.79 11.64
C GLU A 37 -0.68 -8.01 10.32
N PHE A 38 -1.00 -6.72 10.37
CA PHE A 38 -0.89 -5.84 9.21
C PHE A 38 0.57 -5.61 8.80
N ARG A 39 1.47 -5.41 9.77
CA ARG A 39 2.91 -5.28 9.55
C ARG A 39 3.50 -6.52 8.88
N GLY A 40 3.10 -7.71 9.34
CA GLY A 40 3.67 -8.98 8.89
C GLY A 40 5.20 -9.00 9.04
N SER A 41 5.89 -9.34 7.97
CA SER A 41 7.37 -9.42 7.92
C SER A 41 8.08 -8.09 7.61
N SER A 42 7.36 -6.95 7.55
CA SER A 42 8.01 -5.65 7.37
C SER A 42 8.78 -5.22 8.62
N ASN A 43 9.99 -4.70 8.44
CA ASN A 43 10.80 -4.13 9.53
C ASN A 43 10.53 -2.63 9.74
N SER A 44 9.57 -2.05 9.03
CA SER A 44 9.32 -0.61 9.09
C SER A 44 8.67 -0.19 10.41
N PRO A 45 9.11 0.87 11.07
CA PRO A 45 8.39 1.48 12.17
C PRO A 45 7.16 2.27 11.72
N THR A 46 7.08 2.62 10.42
CA THR A 46 5.97 3.39 9.85
C THR A 46 5.19 2.53 8.85
N LEU A 47 3.89 2.42 9.08
CA LEU A 47 2.92 1.69 8.26
C LEU A 47 1.89 2.68 7.72
N TRP A 48 1.18 2.31 6.65
CA TRP A 48 0.07 3.10 6.14
C TRP A 48 -1.01 2.24 5.50
N THR A 49 -2.23 2.77 5.49
CA THR A 49 -3.40 2.18 4.85
C THR A 49 -4.44 3.25 4.52
N THR A 50 -5.62 2.85 4.07
CA THR A 50 -6.76 3.76 3.84
C THR A 50 -7.98 3.35 4.63
N THR A 51 -8.89 4.30 4.90
CA THR A 51 -10.18 4.02 5.55
C THR A 51 -10.97 2.97 4.77
N ARG A 52 -11.05 3.10 3.45
CA ARG A 52 -11.82 2.17 2.61
C ARG A 52 -11.22 0.77 2.52
N ALA A 53 -9.90 0.62 2.59
CA ALA A 53 -9.28 -0.71 2.67
C ALA A 53 -9.67 -1.41 3.98
N MET A 54 -9.70 -0.68 5.09
CA MET A 54 -10.11 -1.21 6.38
C MET A 54 -11.61 -1.50 6.45
N GLU A 55 -12.45 -0.70 5.79
CA GLU A 55 -13.89 -0.98 5.64
C GLU A 55 -14.14 -2.24 4.82
N ALA A 56 -13.45 -2.39 3.69
CA ALA A 56 -13.55 -3.59 2.86
C ALA A 56 -13.12 -4.85 3.63
N TRP A 57 -12.05 -4.76 4.44
CA TRP A 57 -11.65 -5.80 5.38
C TRP A 57 -12.76 -6.16 6.35
N ASN A 58 -13.35 -5.16 7.03
CA ASN A 58 -14.43 -5.36 8.01
C ASN A 58 -15.65 -6.03 7.38
N LEU A 59 -16.05 -5.61 6.18
CA LEU A 59 -17.15 -6.22 5.43
C LEU A 59 -16.86 -7.68 5.09
N THR A 60 -15.65 -7.97 4.62
CA THR A 60 -15.22 -9.35 4.28
C THR A 60 -15.20 -10.24 5.53
N ARG A 61 -14.62 -9.76 6.64
CA ARG A 61 -14.59 -10.48 7.92
C ARG A 61 -15.99 -10.78 8.45
N ARG A 62 -16.89 -9.81 8.40
CA ARG A 62 -18.26 -9.96 8.84
C ARG A 62 -19.02 -10.98 7.98
N ARG A 63 -18.85 -10.90 6.66
CA ARG A 63 -19.53 -11.79 5.73
C ARG A 63 -19.01 -13.23 5.80
N TYR A 64 -17.70 -13.41 6.00
CA TYR A 64 -17.12 -14.74 6.21
C TYR A 64 -17.50 -15.35 7.56
N GLY A 65 -17.73 -14.53 8.59
CA GLY A 65 -18.21 -14.93 9.91
C GLY A 65 -17.19 -15.60 10.82
N LYS A 66 -15.93 -15.76 10.35
CA LYS A 66 -14.86 -16.44 11.10
C LYS A 66 -13.55 -15.65 11.05
N GLY A 67 -12.55 -16.05 11.84
CA GLY A 67 -11.17 -15.53 11.76
C GLY A 67 -10.60 -15.72 10.36
N ILE A 68 -9.90 -14.71 9.84
CA ILE A 68 -9.12 -14.80 8.61
C ILE A 68 -7.66 -14.56 8.98
N TYR A 69 -6.81 -15.55 8.71
CA TYR A 69 -5.36 -15.40 8.89
C TYR A 69 -4.81 -14.47 7.81
N ILE A 70 -4.02 -13.49 8.23
CA ILE A 70 -3.33 -12.55 7.35
C ILE A 70 -1.89 -13.04 7.22
N GLY A 71 -1.55 -13.57 6.05
CA GLY A 71 -0.18 -13.97 5.74
C GLY A 71 0.66 -12.80 5.30
N TYR A 72 0.04 -11.83 4.61
CA TYR A 72 0.74 -10.68 4.09
C TYR A 72 -0.22 -9.49 3.86
N ALA A 73 0.17 -8.30 4.32
CA ALA A 73 -0.62 -7.10 4.07
C ALA A 73 0.25 -5.90 3.63
N PHE A 74 1.37 -5.63 4.31
CA PHE A 74 2.15 -4.42 4.13
C PHE A 74 3.64 -4.69 3.89
N LYS A 75 4.25 -3.91 3.00
CA LYS A 75 5.70 -3.79 2.81
C LYS A 75 6.07 -2.37 2.39
N ARG A 76 7.26 -1.95 2.78
CA ARG A 76 7.88 -0.76 2.18
C ARG A 76 8.47 -1.13 0.82
N ILE A 77 8.45 -0.19 -0.12
CA ILE A 77 8.90 -0.48 -1.50
C ILE A 77 10.37 -0.91 -1.56
N TRP A 78 11.23 -0.35 -0.74
CA TRP A 78 12.65 -0.70 -0.66
C TRP A 78 12.92 -2.06 -0.01
N GLU A 79 11.96 -2.62 0.73
CA GLU A 79 12.04 -3.99 1.25
C GLU A 79 11.82 -5.03 0.14
N GLY A 80 11.07 -4.68 -0.90
CA GLY A 80 10.77 -5.58 -2.01
C GLY A 80 9.83 -6.74 -1.65
N GLY A 81 9.99 -7.85 -2.34
CA GLY A 81 9.18 -9.06 -2.14
C GLY A 81 7.93 -9.13 -3.01
N HIS A 82 7.59 -8.05 -3.72
CA HIS A 82 6.46 -7.98 -4.66
C HIS A 82 6.85 -7.25 -5.95
N GLY A 83 6.01 -7.36 -6.98
CA GLY A 83 6.20 -6.66 -8.25
C GLY A 83 6.12 -5.13 -8.12
N THR A 84 6.63 -4.43 -9.12
CA THR A 84 6.76 -2.97 -9.13
C THR A 84 5.45 -2.19 -9.03
N ALA A 85 4.31 -2.82 -9.31
CA ALA A 85 2.97 -2.23 -9.25
C ALA A 85 2.13 -2.75 -8.07
N SER A 86 2.75 -3.39 -7.08
CA SER A 86 2.06 -4.07 -6.00
C SER A 86 1.33 -3.12 -5.07
N GLN A 87 0.07 -3.44 -4.77
CA GLN A 87 -0.76 -2.68 -3.83
C GLN A 87 -0.40 -2.94 -2.35
N HIS A 88 0.46 -3.91 -2.06
CA HIS A 88 1.04 -4.09 -0.72
C HIS A 88 1.90 -2.89 -0.31
N TYR A 89 2.59 -2.26 -1.27
CA TYR A 89 3.34 -1.02 -1.01
C TYR A 89 2.42 0.17 -0.73
N ALA A 90 1.17 0.13 -1.20
CA ALA A 90 0.16 1.14 -0.87
C ALA A 90 -0.55 0.87 0.47
N GLY A 91 -0.34 -0.30 1.08
CA GLY A 91 -1.02 -0.72 2.30
C GLY A 91 -2.52 -0.97 2.12
N VAL A 92 -2.94 -1.36 0.93
CA VAL A 92 -4.37 -1.58 0.60
C VAL A 92 -4.64 -2.98 0.05
N SER A 93 -3.68 -3.90 0.23
CA SER A 93 -3.69 -5.26 -0.32
C SER A 93 -3.50 -6.28 0.79
N PHE A 94 -4.13 -7.44 0.64
CA PHE A 94 -4.09 -8.52 1.64
C PHE A 94 -3.98 -9.87 0.95
N ASP A 95 -2.99 -10.67 1.38
CA ASP A 95 -2.85 -12.09 1.08
C ASP A 95 -3.23 -12.87 2.33
N VAL A 96 -4.29 -13.64 2.27
CA VAL A 96 -4.92 -14.27 3.44
C VAL A 96 -5.18 -15.75 3.24
N GLY A 97 -5.42 -16.47 4.35
CA GLY A 97 -5.91 -17.83 4.30
C GLY A 97 -4.87 -18.88 3.93
N GLN A 98 -3.58 -18.61 4.12
CA GLN A 98 -2.50 -19.57 3.86
C GLN A 98 -2.57 -20.80 4.78
N ASN A 99 -3.19 -20.66 5.95
CA ASN A 99 -3.28 -21.70 7.00
C ASN A 99 -4.59 -22.50 6.97
N VAL A 100 -5.41 -22.34 5.93
CA VAL A 100 -6.71 -23.01 5.83
C VAL A 100 -6.82 -23.86 4.57
N SER A 101 -7.84 -24.73 4.51
CA SER A 101 -8.11 -25.59 3.35
C SER A 101 -8.48 -24.79 2.10
N TYR A 102 -8.36 -25.44 0.93
CA TYR A 102 -8.77 -24.82 -0.34
C TYR A 102 -10.25 -24.38 -0.32
N SER A 103 -11.15 -25.21 0.22
CA SER A 103 -12.58 -24.89 0.31
C SER A 103 -12.84 -23.65 1.20
N GLN A 104 -12.08 -23.50 2.27
CA GLN A 104 -12.15 -22.32 3.13
C GLN A 104 -11.59 -21.07 2.43
N ARG A 105 -10.52 -21.19 1.63
CA ARG A 105 -10.03 -20.10 0.78
C ARG A 105 -11.07 -19.65 -0.25
N VAL A 106 -11.74 -20.59 -0.91
CA VAL A 106 -12.85 -20.29 -1.82
C VAL A 106 -13.95 -19.53 -1.08
N ALA A 107 -14.31 -19.94 0.14
CA ALA A 107 -15.31 -19.25 0.95
C ALA A 107 -14.88 -17.83 1.33
N ILE A 108 -13.61 -17.62 1.73
CA ILE A 108 -13.05 -16.28 2.02
C ILE A 108 -13.12 -15.40 0.76
N ARG A 109 -12.66 -15.93 -0.38
CA ARG A 109 -12.70 -15.22 -1.67
C ARG A 109 -14.13 -14.82 -2.05
N ASN A 110 -15.06 -15.74 -1.97
CA ASN A 110 -16.47 -15.47 -2.29
C ASN A 110 -17.08 -14.43 -1.34
N ALA A 111 -16.70 -14.45 -0.06
CA ALA A 111 -17.09 -13.41 0.89
C ALA A 111 -16.53 -12.05 0.47
N ALA A 112 -15.26 -11.97 0.06
CA ALA A 112 -14.66 -10.72 -0.42
C ALA A 112 -15.36 -10.19 -1.68
N VAL A 113 -15.55 -11.04 -2.71
CA VAL A 113 -16.27 -10.67 -3.95
C VAL A 113 -17.67 -10.14 -3.64
N ALA A 114 -18.41 -10.85 -2.79
CA ALA A 114 -19.80 -10.52 -2.48
C ALA A 114 -19.96 -9.23 -1.65
N THR A 115 -18.86 -8.63 -1.13
CA THR A 115 -18.93 -7.29 -0.51
C THR A 115 -19.05 -6.18 -1.53
N GLY A 116 -18.53 -6.36 -2.75
CA GLY A 116 -18.38 -5.31 -3.75
C GLY A 116 -17.41 -4.16 -3.33
N ALA A 117 -16.69 -4.32 -2.21
CA ALA A 117 -15.90 -3.25 -1.62
C ALA A 117 -14.44 -3.23 -2.10
N TRP A 118 -13.94 -4.32 -2.69
CA TRP A 118 -12.58 -4.43 -3.21
C TRP A 118 -12.49 -3.92 -4.65
N GLY A 119 -11.37 -3.31 -4.99
CA GLY A 119 -11.05 -2.91 -6.36
C GLY A 119 -10.63 -4.10 -7.23
N TYR A 120 -10.04 -5.12 -6.59
CA TYR A 120 -9.67 -6.37 -7.24
C TYR A 120 -9.72 -7.52 -6.23
N VAL A 121 -10.23 -8.66 -6.67
CA VAL A 121 -10.18 -9.94 -5.95
C VAL A 121 -9.67 -10.97 -6.94
N GLU A 122 -8.50 -11.54 -6.66
CA GLU A 122 -7.84 -12.44 -7.60
C GLU A 122 -8.60 -13.75 -7.78
N PRO A 123 -8.67 -14.30 -9.00
CA PRO A 123 -9.21 -15.64 -9.23
C PRO A 123 -8.44 -16.69 -8.43
N ILE A 124 -9.15 -17.60 -7.75
CA ILE A 124 -8.52 -18.63 -6.91
C ILE A 124 -7.57 -19.55 -7.68
N SER A 125 -7.77 -19.66 -9.00
CA SER A 125 -6.88 -20.43 -9.87
C SER A 125 -5.48 -19.81 -10.01
N MET A 126 -5.34 -18.50 -9.80
CA MET A 126 -4.06 -17.80 -9.85
C MET A 126 -3.31 -17.89 -8.52
N THR A 127 -4.05 -17.95 -7.39
CA THR A 127 -3.47 -18.02 -6.04
C THR A 127 -4.11 -19.18 -5.25
N PRO A 128 -3.87 -20.45 -5.63
CA PRO A 128 -4.56 -21.59 -5.01
C PRO A 128 -4.18 -21.83 -3.54
N THR A 129 -3.06 -21.27 -3.09
CA THR A 129 -2.53 -21.42 -1.72
C THR A 129 -2.83 -20.25 -0.79
N TRP A 130 -3.35 -19.14 -1.32
CA TRP A 130 -3.85 -17.99 -0.56
C TRP A 130 -4.98 -17.29 -1.31
N VAL A 131 -5.56 -16.26 -0.73
CA VAL A 131 -6.54 -15.40 -1.38
C VAL A 131 -5.97 -13.99 -1.40
N HIS A 132 -5.87 -13.41 -2.60
CA HIS A 132 -5.46 -12.02 -2.77
C HIS A 132 -6.67 -11.14 -3.06
N PHE A 133 -6.74 -10.02 -2.36
CA PHE A 133 -7.65 -8.92 -2.67
C PHE A 133 -7.04 -7.57 -2.30
N ASP A 134 -7.35 -6.55 -3.10
CA ASP A 134 -6.87 -5.20 -2.83
C ASP A 134 -7.94 -4.14 -3.08
N ARG A 135 -7.79 -3.03 -2.39
CA ARG A 135 -8.62 -1.84 -2.54
C ARG A 135 -7.85 -0.77 -3.33
N ARG A 136 -7.34 -1.16 -4.53
CA ARG A 136 -6.74 -0.19 -5.45
C ARG A 136 -7.72 0.93 -5.78
N TYR A 137 -7.25 2.16 -5.87
CA TYR A 137 -8.06 3.33 -6.13
C TYR A 137 -7.34 4.31 -7.07
N GLY A 138 -8.13 5.17 -7.72
CA GLY A 138 -7.63 6.03 -8.79
C GLY A 138 -7.33 5.28 -10.10
N THR A 139 -7.27 6.01 -11.18
CA THR A 139 -6.93 5.45 -12.50
C THR A 139 -5.41 5.29 -12.61
N PRO A 140 -4.89 4.10 -12.99
CA PRO A 140 -3.46 3.92 -13.21
C PRO A 140 -2.89 4.94 -14.19
N ALA A 141 -1.69 5.44 -13.90
CA ALA A 141 -1.01 6.43 -14.75
C ALA A 141 -0.62 5.88 -16.12
N CYS A 142 -0.45 4.56 -16.23
CA CYS A 142 -0.16 3.90 -17.51
C CYS A 142 -1.45 3.40 -18.13
N SER A 143 -1.71 3.81 -19.38
CA SER A 143 -2.85 3.33 -20.17
C SER A 143 -2.75 1.83 -20.46
N GLY A 144 -3.89 1.18 -20.65
CA GLY A 144 -3.96 -0.23 -21.00
C GLY A 144 -3.66 -1.22 -19.87
N THR A 145 -3.57 -0.75 -18.62
CA THR A 145 -3.39 -1.60 -17.44
C THR A 145 -4.41 -1.28 -16.36
N THR A 146 -4.86 -2.31 -15.65
CA THR A 146 -5.64 -2.18 -14.42
C THR A 146 -4.77 -2.20 -13.16
N ALA A 147 -3.50 -2.56 -13.31
CA ALA A 147 -2.50 -2.56 -12.25
C ALA A 147 -1.66 -1.28 -12.29
N GLY A 148 -1.07 -0.92 -11.15
CA GLY A 148 -0.20 0.25 -11.05
C GLY A 148 -0.77 1.35 -10.17
N TYR A 149 -0.07 2.48 -10.18
CA TYR A 149 -0.38 3.63 -9.32
C TYR A 149 -0.94 4.78 -10.17
N PRO A 150 -1.82 5.61 -9.62
CA PRO A 150 -2.32 6.79 -10.32
C PRO A 150 -1.23 7.85 -10.49
N THR A 151 -1.46 8.78 -11.41
CA THR A 151 -0.63 9.99 -11.50
C THR A 151 -0.77 10.80 -10.22
N VAL A 152 0.36 11.17 -9.62
CA VAL A 152 0.41 12.07 -8.45
C VAL A 152 1.27 13.28 -8.76
N ARG A 153 0.85 14.44 -8.25
CA ARG A 153 1.48 15.74 -8.49
C ARG A 153 1.22 16.68 -7.30
N ARG A 154 1.79 17.86 -7.35
CA ARG A 154 1.60 18.87 -6.30
C ARG A 154 0.12 19.03 -5.94
N GLY A 155 -0.18 18.95 -4.64
CA GLY A 155 -1.53 18.97 -4.07
C GLY A 155 -2.14 17.58 -3.88
N SER A 156 -1.61 16.51 -4.49
CA SER A 156 -2.09 15.14 -4.24
C SER A 156 -1.86 14.72 -2.80
N ARG A 157 -2.82 13.95 -2.26
CA ARG A 157 -2.75 13.32 -0.94
C ARG A 157 -3.22 11.88 -1.04
N SER A 158 -2.41 10.91 -0.61
CA SER A 158 -2.77 9.49 -0.72
C SER A 158 -1.67 8.59 -0.15
N THR A 159 -1.96 7.30 -0.02
CA THR A 159 -0.93 6.28 0.23
C THR A 159 0.03 6.12 -0.98
N TYR A 160 -0.39 6.45 -2.18
CA TYR A 160 0.51 6.48 -3.35
C TYR A 160 1.56 7.60 -3.26
N VAL A 161 1.22 8.73 -2.62
CA VAL A 161 2.23 9.75 -2.31
C VAL A 161 3.21 9.22 -1.26
N LEU A 162 2.76 8.42 -0.29
CA LEU A 162 3.66 7.75 0.66
C LEU A 162 4.62 6.78 -0.04
N ILE A 163 4.15 5.98 -1.02
CA ILE A 163 5.04 5.14 -1.84
C ILE A 163 6.08 5.99 -2.57
N LEU A 164 5.65 7.08 -3.19
CA LEU A 164 6.53 8.00 -3.90
C LEU A 164 7.62 8.58 -2.99
N GLN A 165 7.21 9.10 -1.84
CA GLN A 165 8.12 9.66 -0.84
C GLN A 165 9.09 8.61 -0.31
N ASP A 166 8.60 7.40 -0.04
CA ASP A 166 9.40 6.28 0.42
C ASP A 166 10.46 5.87 -0.60
N ALA A 167 10.07 5.74 -1.87
CA ALA A 167 10.99 5.41 -2.96
C ALA A 167 12.06 6.50 -3.15
N LEU A 168 11.66 7.76 -3.14
CA LEU A 168 12.60 8.89 -3.28
C LEU A 168 13.57 8.97 -2.09
N ASN A 169 13.09 8.71 -0.86
CA ASN A 169 13.94 8.63 0.32
C ASN A 169 14.95 7.47 0.22
N ALA A 170 14.47 6.28 -0.16
CA ALA A 170 15.32 5.09 -0.29
C ALA A 170 16.44 5.31 -1.31
N LEU A 171 16.16 6.03 -2.40
CA LEU A 171 17.13 6.35 -3.45
C LEU A 171 17.97 7.62 -3.17
N GLY A 172 17.74 8.29 -2.05
CA GLY A 172 18.52 9.45 -1.60
C GLY A 172 18.18 10.78 -2.28
N TYR A 173 17.02 10.89 -2.93
CA TYR A 173 16.56 12.16 -3.54
C TYR A 173 15.91 13.13 -2.54
N THR A 174 15.55 12.65 -1.37
CA THR A 174 15.03 13.43 -0.26
C THR A 174 15.35 12.75 1.07
N ASN A 175 15.25 13.46 2.16
CA ASN A 175 15.37 12.94 3.53
C ASN A 175 14.22 13.45 4.43
N ARG A 176 13.09 13.77 3.83
CA ARG A 176 11.94 14.31 4.54
C ARG A 176 11.07 13.21 5.14
N PRO A 177 10.41 13.47 6.27
CA PRO A 177 9.43 12.55 6.83
C PRO A 177 8.32 12.22 5.84
N LEU A 178 7.80 10.98 5.95
CA LEU A 178 6.66 10.52 5.18
C LEU A 178 5.38 11.15 5.74
N ASP A 179 4.68 11.93 4.93
CA ASP A 179 3.43 12.59 5.32
C ASP A 179 2.25 12.32 4.36
N GLY A 180 2.53 11.70 3.19
CA GLY A 180 1.52 11.41 2.17
C GLY A 180 0.97 12.64 1.45
N ILE A 181 1.63 13.80 1.59
CA ILE A 181 1.24 15.07 0.98
C ILE A 181 2.27 15.45 -0.08
N PHE A 182 1.85 15.57 -1.32
CA PHE A 182 2.73 15.99 -2.40
C PHE A 182 2.90 17.52 -2.35
N GLY A 183 3.82 17.98 -1.51
CA GLY A 183 4.22 19.38 -1.39
C GLY A 183 5.38 19.75 -2.30
N GLY A 184 5.86 21.00 -2.17
CA GLY A 184 7.00 21.50 -2.97
C GLY A 184 8.29 20.70 -2.77
N GLY A 185 8.53 20.17 -1.56
CA GLY A 185 9.69 19.30 -1.30
C GLY A 185 9.63 17.98 -2.08
N THR A 186 8.45 17.35 -2.14
CA THR A 186 8.22 16.14 -2.95
C THR A 186 8.36 16.46 -4.44
N GLU A 187 7.81 17.58 -4.92
CA GLU A 187 7.96 18.02 -6.30
C GLU A 187 9.42 18.19 -6.71
N ASN A 188 10.21 18.87 -5.87
CA ASN A 188 11.64 19.06 -6.13
C ASN A 188 12.41 17.73 -6.19
N ALA A 189 12.08 16.78 -5.31
CA ALA A 189 12.66 15.44 -5.31
C ALA A 189 12.29 14.66 -6.58
N VAL A 190 11.03 14.74 -7.03
CA VAL A 190 10.58 14.13 -8.30
C VAL A 190 11.34 14.74 -9.48
N ARG A 191 11.47 16.07 -9.57
CA ARG A 191 12.26 16.72 -10.62
C ARG A 191 13.72 16.31 -10.61
N ALA A 192 14.33 16.17 -9.43
CA ALA A 192 15.70 15.71 -9.29
C ALA A 192 15.85 14.26 -9.79
N PHE A 193 14.95 13.37 -9.39
CA PHE A 193 14.93 11.99 -9.88
C PHE A 193 14.74 11.95 -11.41
N GLN A 194 13.75 12.68 -11.93
CA GLN A 194 13.48 12.71 -13.38
C GLN A 194 14.72 13.12 -14.19
N ARG A 195 15.44 14.17 -13.76
CA ARG A 195 16.72 14.56 -14.40
C ARG A 195 17.75 13.45 -14.36
N ALA A 196 17.90 12.78 -13.23
CA ALA A 196 18.88 11.71 -13.05
C ALA A 196 18.62 10.49 -13.94
N VAL A 197 17.37 10.25 -14.33
CA VAL A 197 16.98 9.12 -15.19
C VAL A 197 16.58 9.54 -16.61
N SER A 198 16.99 10.75 -17.02
CA SER A 198 16.76 11.33 -18.37
C SER A 198 15.28 11.38 -18.78
N LEU A 199 14.42 11.75 -17.84
CA LEU A 199 13.03 12.10 -18.09
C LEU A 199 12.83 13.62 -18.09
N THR A 200 11.77 14.10 -18.76
CA THR A 200 11.32 15.49 -18.61
C THR A 200 11.07 15.79 -17.15
N ALA A 201 11.75 16.80 -16.60
CA ALA A 201 11.67 17.18 -15.19
C ALA A 201 10.44 18.09 -14.92
N ASP A 202 9.24 17.55 -15.17
CA ASP A 202 7.96 18.25 -15.01
C ASP A 202 7.44 18.25 -13.55
N GLY A 203 8.06 17.44 -12.67
CA GLY A 203 7.64 17.29 -11.28
C GLY A 203 6.37 16.48 -11.08
N ILE A 204 5.89 15.78 -12.12
CA ILE A 204 4.68 14.94 -12.08
C ILE A 204 5.10 13.47 -12.08
N CYS A 205 4.63 12.70 -11.13
CA CYS A 205 4.84 11.26 -11.11
C CYS A 205 3.74 10.56 -11.93
N GLY A 206 3.91 10.56 -13.25
CA GLY A 206 3.09 9.84 -14.22
C GLY A 206 3.68 8.47 -14.59
N CYS A 207 3.16 7.85 -15.65
CA CYS A 207 3.54 6.48 -16.05
C CYS A 207 5.05 6.26 -16.15
N ASN A 208 5.78 7.10 -16.90
CA ASN A 208 7.22 6.91 -17.11
C ASN A 208 8.02 7.12 -15.83
N THR A 209 7.63 8.09 -15.00
CA THR A 209 8.26 8.34 -13.71
C THR A 209 8.02 7.16 -12.76
N TRP A 210 6.79 6.65 -12.66
CA TRP A 210 6.51 5.45 -11.86
C TRP A 210 7.33 4.24 -12.31
N LYS A 211 7.36 3.94 -13.61
CA LYS A 211 8.13 2.80 -14.14
C LYS A 211 9.60 2.87 -13.75
N LYS A 212 10.24 4.02 -13.93
CA LYS A 212 11.66 4.20 -13.58
C LYS A 212 11.89 4.17 -12.07
N LEU A 213 11.02 4.83 -11.31
CA LEU A 213 11.15 4.92 -9.85
C LEU A 213 10.98 3.56 -9.18
N THR A 214 9.92 2.82 -9.54
CA THR A 214 9.67 1.50 -8.94
C THR A 214 10.70 0.47 -9.36
N ALA A 215 11.17 0.50 -10.61
CA ALA A 215 12.25 -0.37 -11.06
C ALA A 215 13.57 -0.12 -10.28
N ALA A 216 13.83 1.12 -9.87
CA ALA A 216 15.02 1.46 -9.10
C ALA A 216 14.87 1.21 -7.60
N SER A 217 13.65 1.29 -7.05
CA SER A 217 13.44 1.28 -5.60
C SER A 217 12.94 -0.05 -5.03
N VAL A 218 12.25 -0.89 -5.82
CA VAL A 218 11.76 -2.18 -5.33
C VAL A 218 12.92 -3.09 -4.92
N GLY A 219 12.98 -3.44 -3.64
CA GLY A 219 14.02 -4.32 -3.11
C GLY A 219 15.43 -3.70 -3.07
N SER A 220 15.55 -2.39 -3.26
CA SER A 220 16.87 -1.71 -3.28
C SER A 220 17.53 -1.64 -1.91
N GLY A 221 16.79 -1.92 -0.84
CA GLY A 221 17.25 -1.58 0.50
C GLY A 221 17.23 -0.07 0.76
N ARG A 222 17.79 0.36 1.89
CA ARG A 222 17.95 1.78 2.23
C ARG A 222 19.35 2.23 1.82
N THR A 223 19.47 3.20 0.95
CA THR A 223 20.77 3.81 0.60
C THR A 223 21.22 4.82 1.67
N ARG A 224 20.31 5.33 2.49
CA ARG A 224 20.55 6.26 3.61
C ARG A 224 19.61 5.95 4.77
N THR A 225 19.88 6.54 5.94
CA THR A 225 18.92 6.52 7.06
C THR A 225 17.64 7.23 6.61
N VAL A 226 16.59 6.44 6.39
CA VAL A 226 15.27 6.96 6.05
C VAL A 226 14.65 7.52 7.33
N ILE A 227 14.18 8.76 7.27
CA ILE A 227 13.45 9.39 8.37
C ILE A 227 11.98 8.93 8.27
N ASP A 228 11.55 8.18 9.25
CA ASP A 228 10.17 7.68 9.37
C ASP A 228 9.26 8.64 10.13
#